data_d58b95cf5d88f9bdfe8576d59e905865
#
_entry.id   d58b95cf5d88f9bdfe8576d59e905865
#
_cell.length_a   1.000
_cell.length_b   1.000
_cell.length_c   1.000
_cell.angle_alpha   90.00
_cell.angle_beta   90.00
_cell.angle_gamma   90.00
#
_symmetry.space_group_name_H-M   'P 1'
#
loop_
_entity.id
_entity.type
_entity.pdbx_description
1 polymer ?
#
loop_
_entity_poly.entity_id
_entity_poly.type
_entity_poly.pdbx_seq_one_letter_code
_entity_poly.pdbx_strand_id
1 'polypeptide(L)'
;YKKPDFQKISYYSAPSNKPKYNSLDEVDPELLATFKKLGISIDEQKKLTGVAMDVVIDSVSVATTFKDTLNKKGIIFCSISEAIKNHPELVKKYIGSVVPKKDNFYAALNSAVFSDGSFCYIPKGVKCPMELSTYFRINEAGTGQFERTLVIADKGSYVSYLEGCSA
;
A
#
# COMPACT_ATOMS: atom_id res chain seq x y z
N TYR A 1 17.09 -11.48 -23.03
CA TYR A 1 16.42 -12.20 -21.93
C TYR A 1 15.71 -13.43 -22.48
N LYS A 2 15.86 -14.57 -21.78
CA LYS A 2 15.11 -15.78 -22.13
C LYS A 2 13.63 -15.53 -21.84
N LYS A 3 12.76 -15.75 -22.83
CA LYS A 3 11.31 -15.54 -22.65
C LYS A 3 10.79 -16.47 -21.55
N PRO A 4 10.06 -15.97 -20.54
CA PRO A 4 9.46 -16.81 -19.51
C PRO A 4 8.48 -17.82 -20.11
N ASP A 5 8.45 -19.02 -19.57
CA ASP A 5 7.43 -20.00 -19.87
C ASP A 5 6.22 -19.77 -18.96
N PHE A 6 5.28 -18.99 -19.44
CA PHE A 6 4.09 -18.57 -18.69
C PHE A 6 3.19 -19.75 -18.27
N GLN A 7 3.34 -20.91 -18.88
CA GLN A 7 2.58 -22.11 -18.51
C GLN A 7 3.15 -22.82 -17.27
N LYS A 8 4.42 -22.54 -16.93
CA LYS A 8 5.15 -23.18 -15.81
C LYS A 8 5.28 -22.29 -14.59
N ILE A 9 4.70 -21.09 -14.60
CA ILE A 9 4.75 -20.15 -13.48
C ILE A 9 3.58 -20.40 -12.55
N SER A 10 3.85 -20.49 -11.23
CA SER A 10 2.81 -20.38 -10.22
C SER A 10 2.50 -18.90 -10.03
N TYR A 11 1.30 -18.46 -10.41
CA TYR A 11 0.87 -17.06 -10.35
C TYR A 11 0.36 -16.62 -8.99
N TYR A 12 0.06 -17.55 -8.12
CA TYR A 12 -0.46 -17.23 -6.79
C TYR A 12 0.05 -18.24 -5.77
N SER A 13 0.60 -17.73 -4.69
CA SER A 13 0.87 -18.47 -3.47
C SER A 13 0.38 -17.63 -2.31
N ALA A 14 -0.60 -18.12 -1.57
CA ALA A 14 -1.10 -17.41 -0.39
C ALA A 14 -0.02 -17.34 0.68
N PRO A 15 0.15 -16.20 1.37
CA PRO A 15 0.94 -16.15 2.58
C PRO A 15 0.32 -17.09 3.63
N SER A 16 1.15 -17.69 4.47
CA SER A 16 0.68 -18.46 5.63
C SER A 16 -0.21 -17.57 6.50
N ASN A 17 -1.18 -18.17 7.22
CA ASN A 17 -2.08 -17.45 8.13
C ASN A 17 -1.27 -16.72 9.21
N LYS A 18 -0.85 -15.49 8.95
CA LYS A 18 -0.17 -14.63 9.91
C LYS A 18 -1.19 -13.76 10.64
N PRO A 19 -0.96 -13.47 11.92
CA PRO A 19 -1.84 -12.60 12.68
C PRO A 19 -1.87 -11.20 12.04
N LYS A 20 -3.05 -10.61 11.98
CA LYS A 20 -3.20 -9.19 11.67
C LYS A 20 -2.74 -8.40 12.88
N TYR A 21 -1.75 -7.56 12.69
CA TYR A 21 -1.30 -6.63 13.73
C TYR A 21 -2.23 -5.41 13.75
N ASN A 22 -2.66 -5.00 14.93
CA ASN A 22 -3.47 -3.78 15.10
C ASN A 22 -2.60 -2.55 15.38
N SER A 23 -1.34 -2.76 15.75
CA SER A 23 -0.35 -1.71 15.94
C SER A 23 1.06 -2.20 15.58
N LEU A 24 1.96 -1.25 15.35
CA LEU A 24 3.37 -1.56 15.11
C LEU A 24 4.07 -2.18 16.33
N ASP A 25 3.52 -1.99 17.53
CA ASP A 25 4.06 -2.55 18.77
C ASP A 25 3.84 -4.07 18.89
N GLU A 26 2.91 -4.62 18.09
CA GLU A 26 2.63 -6.06 18.00
C GLU A 26 3.50 -6.77 16.95
N VAL A 27 4.29 -6.02 16.17
CA VAL A 27 5.14 -6.55 15.09
C VAL A 27 6.38 -7.20 15.70
N ASP A 28 6.80 -8.32 15.09
CA ASP A 28 7.99 -9.08 15.51
C ASP A 28 9.20 -8.15 15.69
N PRO A 29 9.90 -8.22 16.84
CA PRO A 29 11.09 -7.42 17.13
C PRO A 29 12.21 -7.54 16.10
N GLU A 30 12.38 -8.69 15.45
CA GLU A 30 13.35 -8.88 14.36
C GLU A 30 13.00 -8.07 13.12
N LEU A 31 11.70 -7.99 12.81
CA LEU A 31 11.19 -7.19 11.71
C LEU A 31 11.34 -5.68 12.01
N LEU A 32 11.06 -5.26 13.24
CA LEU A 32 11.31 -3.89 13.69
C LEU A 32 12.80 -3.53 13.63
N ALA A 33 13.70 -4.45 14.00
CA ALA A 33 15.15 -4.28 13.87
C ALA A 33 15.59 -4.16 12.41
N THR A 34 14.94 -4.89 11.50
CA THR A 34 15.18 -4.80 10.07
C THR A 34 14.75 -3.44 9.50
N PHE A 35 13.60 -2.93 9.89
CA PHE A 35 13.17 -1.57 9.52
C PHE A 35 14.18 -0.52 9.99
N LYS A 36 14.68 -0.66 11.21
CA LYS A 36 15.72 0.24 11.76
C LYS A 36 17.02 0.17 10.96
N LYS A 37 17.48 -1.02 10.56
CA LYS A 37 18.68 -1.20 9.72
C LYS A 37 18.52 -0.59 8.33
N LEU A 38 17.31 -0.60 7.78
CA LEU A 38 16.98 -0.02 6.47
C LEU A 38 16.77 1.51 6.53
N GLY A 39 16.97 2.13 7.71
CA GLY A 39 16.71 3.55 7.89
C GLY A 39 15.23 3.91 7.95
N ILE A 40 14.34 2.91 8.05
CA ILE A 40 12.91 3.09 8.24
C ILE A 40 12.69 3.18 9.75
N SER A 41 12.97 4.33 10.31
CA SER A 41 12.79 4.59 11.72
C SER A 41 11.31 4.79 12.03
N ILE A 42 10.65 3.71 12.45
CA ILE A 42 9.25 3.73 12.91
C ILE A 42 9.10 4.68 14.12
N ASP A 43 10.10 4.73 14.98
CA ASP A 43 10.10 5.60 16.16
C ASP A 43 10.41 7.07 15.82
N GLU A 44 11.26 7.33 14.83
CA GLU A 44 11.50 8.67 14.31
C GLU A 44 10.32 9.16 13.47
N GLN A 45 9.65 8.29 12.74
CA GLN A 45 8.46 8.65 11.97
C GLN A 45 7.24 8.90 12.86
N LYS A 46 7.13 8.23 14.01
CA LYS A 46 6.19 8.62 15.08
C LYS A 46 6.54 10.00 15.67
N LYS A 47 7.81 10.42 15.61
CA LYS A 47 8.32 11.68 16.16
C LYS A 47 8.53 12.76 15.09
N LEU A 48 8.81 12.41 13.85
CA LEU A 48 8.87 13.35 12.74
C LEU A 48 7.44 13.81 12.43
N THR A 49 7.06 14.90 13.05
CA THR A 49 5.85 15.64 12.75
C THR A 49 5.78 15.91 11.26
N GLY A 50 4.93 15.20 10.53
CA GLY A 50 4.64 15.57 9.16
C GLY A 50 4.62 14.46 8.09
N VAL A 51 4.80 13.20 8.45
CA VAL A 51 4.68 12.08 7.50
C VAL A 51 3.63 11.08 7.99
N ALA A 52 2.61 10.83 7.17
CA ALA A 52 1.68 9.72 7.39
C ALA A 52 2.16 8.50 6.61
N MET A 53 2.26 7.36 7.27
CA MET A 53 2.77 6.13 6.68
C MET A 53 1.76 4.99 6.77
N ASP A 54 1.69 4.21 5.68
CA ASP A 54 1.04 2.91 5.63
C ASP A 54 2.11 1.83 5.43
N VAL A 55 2.06 0.77 6.23
CA VAL A 55 3.01 -0.34 6.17
C VAL A 55 2.29 -1.61 5.77
N VAL A 56 2.74 -2.22 4.67
CA VAL A 56 2.19 -3.46 4.14
C VAL A 56 3.27 -4.54 4.19
N ILE A 57 2.99 -5.62 4.92
CA ILE A 57 3.88 -6.78 5.07
C ILE A 57 3.17 -8.01 4.52
N ASP A 58 3.83 -8.71 3.57
CA ASP A 58 3.29 -9.93 2.94
C ASP A 58 1.83 -9.75 2.50
N SER A 59 1.53 -8.63 1.83
CA SER A 59 0.19 -8.25 1.34
C SER A 59 -0.87 -8.01 2.44
N VAL A 60 -0.46 -7.69 3.64
CA VAL A 60 -1.36 -7.31 4.74
C VAL A 60 -0.97 -5.94 5.27
N SER A 61 -1.90 -4.98 5.21
CA SER A 61 -1.69 -3.68 5.87
C SER A 61 -1.62 -3.86 7.37
N VAL A 62 -0.52 -3.39 7.96
CA VAL A 62 -0.25 -3.55 9.40
C VAL A 62 -0.76 -2.35 10.17
N ALA A 63 -0.49 -1.14 9.70
CA ALA A 63 -0.91 0.09 10.35
C ALA A 63 -0.88 1.28 9.40
N THR A 64 -1.87 2.15 9.51
CA THR A 64 -1.88 3.48 8.89
C THR A 64 -1.82 4.54 9.98
N THR A 65 -0.79 5.39 9.96
CA THR A 65 -0.60 6.46 10.96
C THR A 65 -1.36 7.73 10.59
N PHE A 66 -1.65 8.59 11.56
CA PHE A 66 -2.32 9.89 11.38
C PHE A 66 -3.69 9.87 10.69
N LYS A 67 -4.35 8.74 10.67
CA LYS A 67 -5.64 8.52 9.99
C LYS A 67 -6.70 9.55 10.41
N ASP A 68 -6.82 9.83 11.70
CA ASP A 68 -7.80 10.79 12.21
C ASP A 68 -7.51 12.24 11.76
N THR A 69 -6.23 12.62 11.70
CA THR A 69 -5.81 13.95 11.25
C THR A 69 -6.13 14.14 9.77
N LEU A 70 -5.93 13.13 8.96
CA LEU A 70 -6.24 13.14 7.54
C LEU A 70 -7.76 13.15 7.31
N ASN A 71 -8.50 12.31 8.03
CA ASN A 71 -9.94 12.20 7.94
C ASN A 71 -10.67 13.51 8.27
N LYS A 72 -10.18 14.31 9.23
CA LYS A 72 -10.72 15.65 9.54
C LYS A 72 -10.67 16.61 8.35
N LYS A 73 -9.80 16.37 7.37
CA LYS A 73 -9.70 17.12 6.11
C LYS A 73 -10.39 16.42 4.94
N GLY A 74 -11.08 15.30 5.19
CA GLY A 74 -11.69 14.48 4.15
C GLY A 74 -10.68 13.67 3.32
N ILE A 75 -9.41 13.62 3.74
CA ILE A 75 -8.37 12.83 3.08
C ILE A 75 -8.51 11.39 3.54
N ILE A 76 -8.51 10.46 2.60
CA ILE A 76 -8.52 9.02 2.87
C ILE A 76 -7.12 8.49 2.56
N PHE A 77 -6.51 7.82 3.52
CA PHE A 77 -5.25 7.12 3.34
C PHE A 77 -5.32 5.81 4.12
N CYS A 78 -5.33 4.69 3.40
CA CYS A 78 -5.52 3.36 3.98
C CYS A 78 -5.09 2.27 2.98
N SER A 79 -5.16 1.01 3.37
CA SER A 79 -4.96 -0.09 2.43
C SER A 79 -6.07 -0.15 1.37
N ILE A 80 -5.77 -0.71 0.20
CA ILE A 80 -6.77 -0.90 -0.85
C ILE A 80 -7.89 -1.84 -0.40
N SER A 81 -7.56 -2.84 0.42
CA SER A 81 -8.54 -3.76 1.02
C SER A 81 -9.52 -3.05 1.95
N GLU A 82 -9.06 -2.09 2.73
CA GLU A 82 -9.92 -1.24 3.55
C GLU A 82 -10.76 -0.31 2.68
N ALA A 83 -10.16 0.29 1.66
CA ALA A 83 -10.87 1.17 0.74
C ALA A 83 -12.00 0.46 -0.01
N ILE A 84 -11.79 -0.79 -0.42
CA ILE A 84 -12.84 -1.61 -1.06
C ILE A 84 -14.05 -1.78 -0.14
N LYS A 85 -13.85 -1.92 1.16
CA LYS A 85 -14.93 -2.10 2.14
C LYS A 85 -15.63 -0.80 2.48
N ASN A 86 -14.86 0.26 2.74
CA ASN A 86 -15.36 1.51 3.33
C ASN A 86 -15.68 2.60 2.29
N HIS A 87 -15.05 2.52 1.09
CA HIS A 87 -15.17 3.52 0.03
C HIS A 87 -15.37 2.86 -1.37
N PRO A 88 -16.28 1.87 -1.50
CA PRO A 88 -16.41 1.05 -2.71
C PRO A 88 -16.71 1.88 -3.97
N GLU A 89 -17.42 2.99 -3.85
CA GLU A 89 -17.78 3.82 -5.00
C GLU A 89 -16.55 4.55 -5.60
N LEU A 90 -15.64 5.02 -4.74
CA LEU A 90 -14.38 5.61 -5.21
C LEU A 90 -13.50 4.55 -5.87
N VAL A 91 -13.36 3.39 -5.24
CA VAL A 91 -12.56 2.30 -5.80
C VAL A 91 -13.11 1.86 -7.14
N LYS A 92 -14.40 1.57 -7.25
CA LYS A 92 -15.05 1.15 -8.52
C LYS A 92 -14.87 2.17 -9.63
N LYS A 93 -14.93 3.46 -9.31
CA LYS A 93 -14.81 4.54 -10.28
C LYS A 93 -13.41 4.65 -10.86
N TYR A 94 -12.36 4.45 -10.06
CA TYR A 94 -11.00 4.80 -10.44
C TYR A 94 -10.06 3.63 -10.64
N ILE A 95 -10.33 2.46 -10.02
CA ILE A 95 -9.44 1.30 -10.15
C ILE A 95 -9.35 0.84 -11.61
N GLY A 96 -8.12 0.70 -12.11
CA GLY A 96 -7.90 0.30 -13.51
C GLY A 96 -8.24 1.37 -14.56
N SER A 97 -8.57 2.60 -14.16
CA SER A 97 -8.91 3.68 -15.09
C SER A 97 -7.70 4.26 -15.82
N VAL A 98 -6.51 4.22 -15.20
CA VAL A 98 -5.26 4.76 -15.79
C VAL A 98 -4.49 3.66 -16.53
N VAL A 99 -4.27 2.53 -15.88
CA VAL A 99 -3.63 1.36 -16.50
C VAL A 99 -4.69 0.30 -16.78
N PRO A 100 -5.16 0.19 -18.02
CA PRO A 100 -6.19 -0.78 -18.36
C PRO A 100 -5.62 -2.20 -18.37
N LYS A 101 -6.45 -3.19 -18.03
CA LYS A 101 -6.06 -4.61 -18.05
C LYS A 101 -5.60 -5.12 -19.42
N LYS A 102 -5.85 -4.36 -20.49
CA LYS A 102 -5.47 -4.69 -21.87
C LYS A 102 -4.05 -4.18 -22.22
N ASP A 103 -3.42 -3.40 -21.34
CA ASP A 103 -2.14 -2.76 -21.65
C ASP A 103 -1.05 -3.79 -21.94
N ASN A 104 -0.85 -4.73 -21.03
CA ASN A 104 0.10 -5.82 -21.19
C ASN A 104 -0.25 -7.01 -20.29
N PHE A 105 0.51 -8.10 -20.42
CA PHE A 105 0.33 -9.31 -19.64
C PHE A 105 0.38 -9.06 -18.12
N TYR A 106 1.33 -8.27 -17.64
CA TYR A 106 1.49 -8.02 -16.21
C TYR A 106 0.38 -7.12 -15.65
N ALA A 107 -0.13 -6.17 -16.45
CA ALA A 107 -1.29 -5.37 -16.07
C ALA A 107 -2.55 -6.24 -15.94
N ALA A 108 -2.73 -7.22 -16.84
CA ALA A 108 -3.81 -8.19 -16.75
C ALA A 108 -3.65 -9.09 -15.51
N LEU A 109 -2.45 -9.61 -15.27
CA LEU A 109 -2.13 -10.47 -14.13
C LEU A 109 -2.35 -9.73 -12.81
N ASN A 110 -1.78 -8.54 -12.66
CA ASN A 110 -2.00 -7.71 -11.46
C ASN A 110 -3.48 -7.45 -11.23
N SER A 111 -4.24 -7.15 -12.29
CA SER A 111 -5.69 -6.92 -12.17
C SER A 111 -6.47 -8.15 -11.68
N ALA A 112 -5.97 -9.34 -11.98
CA ALA A 112 -6.62 -10.60 -11.61
C ALA A 112 -6.28 -11.08 -10.19
N VAL A 113 -5.06 -10.79 -9.73
CA VAL A 113 -4.51 -11.42 -8.51
C VAL A 113 -3.94 -10.45 -7.49
N PHE A 114 -4.17 -9.13 -7.61
CA PHE A 114 -3.67 -8.20 -6.60
C PHE A 114 -4.26 -8.54 -5.22
N SER A 115 -3.40 -8.52 -4.22
CA SER A 115 -3.73 -8.96 -2.86
C SER A 115 -4.01 -7.79 -1.93
N ASP A 116 -3.23 -6.72 -2.03
CA ASP A 116 -3.46 -5.47 -1.33
C ASP A 116 -2.76 -4.31 -2.07
N GLY A 117 -2.52 -3.21 -1.41
CA GLY A 117 -1.89 -2.01 -1.91
C GLY A 117 -2.30 -0.78 -1.12
N SER A 118 -1.94 0.37 -1.61
CA SER A 118 -2.27 1.64 -0.95
C SER A 118 -3.40 2.38 -1.65
N PHE A 119 -4.27 3.00 -0.88
CA PHE A 119 -5.33 3.87 -1.36
C PHE A 119 -5.19 5.26 -0.77
N CYS A 120 -5.16 6.27 -1.65
CA CYS A 120 -5.09 7.66 -1.26
C CYS A 120 -6.11 8.48 -2.03
N TYR A 121 -6.95 9.23 -1.33
CA TYR A 121 -7.87 10.21 -1.92
C TYR A 121 -7.70 11.56 -1.27
N ILE A 122 -7.44 12.58 -2.09
CA ILE A 122 -7.35 13.98 -1.67
C ILE A 122 -8.51 14.75 -2.29
N PRO A 123 -9.43 15.30 -1.49
CA PRO A 123 -10.58 16.02 -1.98
C PRO A 123 -10.21 17.29 -2.76
N LYS A 124 -11.13 17.77 -3.58
CA LYS A 124 -11.01 18.99 -4.36
C LYS A 124 -10.55 20.18 -3.52
N GLY A 125 -9.47 20.85 -3.96
CA GLY A 125 -8.93 22.06 -3.33
C GLY A 125 -8.20 21.81 -2.01
N VAL A 126 -8.08 20.57 -1.55
CA VAL A 126 -7.40 20.23 -0.29
C VAL A 126 -5.91 20.06 -0.51
N LYS A 127 -5.11 20.75 0.31
CA LYS A 127 -3.67 20.50 0.40
C LYS A 127 -3.43 19.52 1.54
N CYS A 128 -2.81 18.37 1.22
CA CYS A 128 -2.43 17.41 2.24
C CYS A 128 -1.45 18.04 3.23
N PRO A 129 -1.70 17.98 4.55
CA PRO A 129 -0.90 18.69 5.55
C PRO A 129 0.46 18.05 5.80
N MET A 130 0.67 16.84 5.28
CA MET A 130 1.89 16.06 5.50
C MET A 130 2.20 15.22 4.27
N GLU A 131 3.43 14.72 4.19
CA GLU A 131 3.81 13.72 3.21
C GLU A 131 3.15 12.37 3.55
N LEU A 132 2.69 11.66 2.52
CA LEU A 132 2.17 10.31 2.65
C LEU A 132 3.23 9.32 2.14
N SER A 133 3.41 8.23 2.87
CA SER A 133 4.36 7.20 2.48
C SER A 133 3.77 5.82 2.66
N THR A 134 4.00 4.93 1.70
CA THR A 134 3.70 3.51 1.83
C THR A 134 4.98 2.71 1.70
N TYR A 135 5.12 1.70 2.54
CA TYR A 135 6.24 0.78 2.50
C TYR A 135 5.74 -0.66 2.40
N PHE A 136 6.20 -1.35 1.34
CA PHE A 136 5.90 -2.76 1.10
C PHE A 136 7.09 -3.63 1.47
N ARG A 137 6.87 -4.62 2.31
CA ARG A 137 7.87 -5.62 2.69
C ARG A 137 7.42 -7.01 2.27
N ILE A 138 8.25 -7.66 1.45
CA ILE A 138 8.13 -9.09 1.12
C ILE A 138 9.07 -9.84 2.04
N ASN A 139 8.54 -10.64 2.95
CA ASN A 139 9.31 -11.35 3.96
C ASN A 139 9.23 -12.88 3.81
N GLU A 140 8.16 -13.39 3.20
CA GLU A 140 7.95 -14.82 3.04
C GLU A 140 8.49 -15.34 1.70
N ALA A 141 9.41 -16.29 1.76
CA ALA A 141 9.98 -16.91 0.56
C ALA A 141 8.93 -17.73 -0.21
N GLY A 142 8.99 -17.70 -1.54
CA GLY A 142 8.11 -18.47 -2.40
C GLY A 142 6.69 -17.94 -2.55
N THR A 143 6.38 -16.75 -2.00
CA THR A 143 5.10 -16.08 -2.21
C THR A 143 5.16 -15.08 -3.35
N GLY A 144 4.05 -14.90 -4.06
CA GLY A 144 3.86 -13.83 -5.03
C GLY A 144 3.06 -12.69 -4.40
N GLN A 145 3.58 -11.46 -4.52
CA GLN A 145 2.87 -10.27 -4.08
C GLN A 145 2.57 -9.40 -5.29
N PHE A 146 1.31 -8.97 -5.37
CA PHE A 146 0.80 -8.14 -6.45
C PHE A 146 0.12 -6.94 -5.82
N GLU A 147 0.88 -5.88 -5.67
CA GLU A 147 0.40 -4.66 -5.04
C GLU A 147 -0.28 -3.75 -6.06
N ARG A 148 -1.29 -3.02 -5.59
CA ARG A 148 -2.02 -2.07 -6.41
C ARG A 148 -2.24 -0.77 -5.65
N THR A 149 -1.45 0.24 -5.97
CA THR A 149 -1.59 1.58 -5.41
C THR A 149 -2.55 2.41 -6.25
N LEU A 150 -3.50 3.08 -5.61
CA LEU A 150 -4.44 4.01 -6.23
C LEU A 150 -4.40 5.36 -5.52
N VAL A 151 -3.81 6.35 -6.20
CA VAL A 151 -3.77 7.74 -5.72
C VAL A 151 -4.73 8.60 -6.55
N ILE A 152 -5.68 9.25 -5.89
CA ILE A 152 -6.68 10.13 -6.48
C ILE A 152 -6.48 11.53 -5.92
N ALA A 153 -5.92 12.43 -6.72
CA ALA A 153 -5.83 13.85 -6.41
C ALA A 153 -6.90 14.60 -7.19
N ASP A 154 -7.94 15.08 -6.52
CA ASP A 154 -9.04 15.80 -7.16
C ASP A 154 -8.60 17.23 -7.55
N LYS A 155 -9.39 17.92 -8.36
CA LYS A 155 -9.07 19.22 -8.95
C LYS A 155 -8.57 20.22 -7.91
N GLY A 156 -7.36 20.76 -8.13
CA GLY A 156 -6.75 21.77 -7.25
C GLY A 156 -6.28 21.24 -5.90
N SER A 157 -6.22 19.93 -5.71
CA SER A 157 -5.61 19.32 -4.53
C SER A 157 -4.09 19.19 -4.67
N TYR A 158 -3.43 18.93 -3.54
CA TYR A 158 -1.99 18.69 -3.50
C TYR A 158 -1.65 17.56 -2.53
N VAL A 159 -0.76 16.68 -2.95
CA VAL A 159 -0.19 15.61 -2.11
C VAL A 159 1.25 15.31 -2.52
N SER A 160 2.11 15.05 -1.56
CA SER A 160 3.41 14.39 -1.75
C SER A 160 3.27 12.95 -1.31
N TYR A 161 3.62 12.01 -2.18
CA TYR A 161 3.49 10.57 -1.93
C TYR A 161 4.79 9.85 -2.27
N LEU A 162 5.29 9.09 -1.31
CA LEU A 162 6.49 8.26 -1.46
C LEU A 162 6.11 6.79 -1.29
N GLU A 163 6.58 5.96 -2.20
CA GLU A 163 6.42 4.51 -2.12
C GLU A 163 7.78 3.83 -2.12
N GLY A 164 7.97 2.88 -1.22
CA GLY A 164 9.16 2.07 -1.14
C GLY A 164 8.82 0.59 -0.99
N CYS A 165 9.69 -0.27 -1.50
CA CYS A 165 9.57 -1.71 -1.29
C CYS A 165 10.92 -2.36 -1.01
N SER A 166 10.88 -3.47 -0.29
CA SER A 166 12.04 -4.36 -0.10
C SER A 166 11.60 -5.82 -0.04
N ALA A 167 12.52 -6.71 -0.43
CA ALA A 167 12.36 -8.15 -0.38
C ALA A 167 13.56 -8.80 0.32
#